data_285720c2a197de9e29b9002a51c41db2
#
_entry.id   285720c2a197de9e29b9002a51c41db2
#
_cell.length_a   1.000
_cell.length_b   1.000
_cell.length_c   1.000
_cell.angle_alpha   90.00
_cell.angle_beta   90.00
_cell.angle_gamma   90.00
#
_symmetry.space_group_name_H-M   'P 1'
#
loop_
_entity.id
_entity.type
_entity.pdbx_description
1 polymer ?
#
loop_
_entity_poly.entity_id
_entity_poly.type
_entity_poly.pdbx_seq_one_letter_code
_entity_poly.pdbx_strand_id
1 'polypeptide(L)'
;VGIGPGSICTTRVVAGIGVPQVTAISDCAEEAEKMGKRIIADGGIKYSGDVVKAIAAGGSAVMLGSLLAGTEEAPGALEIYQGRQFKVYRGMGSLAAMEKGSKDRYFQEDAKKLVPEGVEGRVAYKGALSDTIFQLLGGLRAGMGYCGTPTIDSLRHDAEFIRITNAGLVESHPHDINITKEAPNYTRGGM
;
A
#
# COMPACT_ATOMS: atom_id res chain seq x y z
N VAL A 1 5.35 9.58 -3.87
CA VAL A 1 6.17 9.62 -2.65
C VAL A 1 6.13 8.27 -1.99
N GLY A 2 7.31 7.71 -1.62
CA GLY A 2 7.43 6.45 -0.89
C GLY A 2 8.61 5.61 -1.38
N ILE A 3 9.65 5.48 -0.56
CA ILE A 3 10.78 4.59 -0.82
C ILE A 3 10.69 3.40 0.13
N GLY A 4 10.45 2.23 -0.45
CA GLY A 4 10.44 0.95 0.24
C GLY A 4 9.23 0.57 1.10
N PRO A 5 8.05 1.24 1.07
CA PRO A 5 6.91 0.83 1.88
C PRO A 5 6.10 -0.33 1.25
N GLY A 6 6.35 -0.68 0.00
CA GLY A 6 5.62 -1.73 -0.71
C GLY A 6 5.82 -3.12 -0.10
N SER A 7 4.78 -3.96 -0.18
CA SER A 7 4.76 -5.29 0.46
C SER A 7 5.81 -6.27 -0.10
N ILE A 8 6.29 -6.02 -1.33
CA ILE A 8 7.29 -6.85 -2.04
C ILE A 8 8.65 -6.15 -2.13
N CYS A 9 8.81 -4.98 -1.51
CA CYS A 9 10.03 -4.19 -1.56
C CYS A 9 10.96 -4.56 -0.40
N THR A 10 12.24 -4.74 -0.68
CA THR A 10 13.28 -4.98 0.31
C THR A 10 14.31 -3.84 0.39
N THR A 11 14.08 -2.73 -0.29
CA THR A 11 15.01 -1.58 -0.34
C THR A 11 15.40 -1.11 1.06
N ARG A 12 14.45 -0.99 1.98
CA ARG A 12 14.75 -0.54 3.36
C ARG A 12 15.67 -1.49 4.12
N VAL A 13 15.63 -2.77 3.82
CA VAL A 13 16.46 -3.80 4.44
C VAL A 13 17.82 -3.90 3.75
N VAL A 14 17.82 -3.89 2.41
CA VAL A 14 19.03 -4.05 1.58
C VAL A 14 19.90 -2.80 1.59
N ALA A 15 19.28 -1.63 1.44
CA ALA A 15 19.99 -0.36 1.35
C ALA A 15 20.04 0.41 2.69
N GLY A 16 19.26 0.00 3.69
CA GLY A 16 19.24 0.64 5.02
C GLY A 16 18.65 2.05 5.01
N ILE A 17 17.80 2.38 4.02
CA ILE A 17 17.18 3.71 3.87
C ILE A 17 15.67 3.60 3.94
N GLY A 18 15.01 4.71 4.18
CA GLY A 18 13.55 4.85 4.16
C GLY A 18 13.04 5.77 5.24
N VAL A 19 11.88 6.35 4.98
CA VAL A 19 11.15 7.22 5.92
C VAL A 19 9.79 6.61 6.18
N PRO A 20 9.25 6.62 7.42
CA PRO A 20 7.87 6.22 7.68
C PRO A 20 6.90 6.94 6.75
N GLN A 21 5.95 6.19 6.17
CA GLN A 21 5.19 6.68 5.01
C GLN A 21 4.36 7.94 5.30
N VAL A 22 3.71 8.03 6.47
CA VAL A 22 2.94 9.23 6.84
C VAL A 22 3.85 10.46 6.91
N THR A 23 5.03 10.35 7.53
CA THR A 23 6.03 11.42 7.58
C THR A 23 6.48 11.82 6.17
N ALA A 24 6.83 10.85 5.33
CA ALA A 24 7.29 11.12 3.97
C ALA A 24 6.22 11.85 3.13
N ILE A 25 4.94 11.45 3.28
CA ILE A 25 3.83 12.11 2.59
C ILE A 25 3.68 13.55 3.08
N SER A 26 3.66 13.76 4.41
CA SER A 26 3.48 15.07 5.03
C SER A 26 4.58 16.04 4.61
N ASP A 27 5.84 15.65 4.74
CA ASP A 27 6.99 16.49 4.39
C ASP A 27 6.98 16.88 2.90
N CYS A 28 6.72 15.90 2.02
CA CYS A 28 6.65 16.16 0.58
C CYS A 28 5.42 16.98 0.18
N ALA A 29 4.28 16.80 0.87
CA ALA A 29 3.06 17.55 0.59
C ALA A 29 3.22 19.02 0.96
N GLU A 30 3.86 19.32 2.10
CA GLU A 30 4.15 20.69 2.53
C GLU A 30 4.98 21.46 1.49
N GLU A 31 6.03 20.84 0.97
CA GLU A 31 6.87 21.47 -0.06
C GLU A 31 6.17 21.57 -1.42
N ALA A 32 5.42 20.53 -1.81
CA ALA A 32 4.68 20.53 -3.08
C ALA A 32 3.60 21.62 -3.10
N GLU A 33 2.92 21.84 -1.98
CA GLU A 33 1.86 22.84 -1.88
C GLU A 33 2.40 24.28 -2.06
N LYS A 34 3.57 24.60 -1.50
CA LYS A 34 4.27 25.88 -1.73
C LYS A 34 4.54 26.17 -3.21
N MET A 35 4.69 25.12 -4.00
CA MET A 35 4.93 25.19 -5.45
C MET A 35 3.66 24.97 -6.29
N GLY A 36 2.48 24.89 -5.68
CA GLY A 36 1.23 24.57 -6.37
C GLY A 36 1.22 23.18 -7.03
N LYS A 37 1.98 22.22 -6.50
CA LYS A 37 2.08 20.84 -7.01
C LYS A 37 1.30 19.87 -6.14
N ARG A 38 1.04 18.70 -6.70
CA ARG A 38 0.35 17.59 -6.03
C ARG A 38 1.29 16.41 -5.89
N ILE A 39 1.03 15.54 -4.89
CA ILE A 39 1.79 14.32 -4.69
C ILE A 39 0.88 13.09 -4.74
N ILE A 40 1.46 11.96 -5.14
CA ILE A 40 0.85 10.64 -5.09
C ILE A 40 1.53 9.88 -3.94
N ALA A 41 0.74 9.41 -2.97
CA ALA A 41 1.22 8.55 -1.90
C ALA A 41 1.35 7.11 -2.41
N ASP A 42 2.59 6.61 -2.54
CA ASP A 42 2.89 5.32 -3.15
C ASP A 42 3.38 4.31 -2.12
N GLY A 43 2.59 3.26 -1.92
CA GLY A 43 2.95 2.09 -1.14
C GLY A 43 2.54 2.14 0.34
N GLY A 44 2.61 0.98 0.98
CA GLY A 44 2.30 0.82 2.40
C GLY A 44 0.82 0.73 2.75
N ILE A 45 -0.07 0.84 1.78
CA ILE A 45 -1.53 0.78 1.97
C ILE A 45 -1.99 -0.67 2.02
N LYS A 46 -2.56 -1.07 3.14
CA LYS A 46 -3.08 -2.43 3.40
C LYS A 46 -4.60 -2.45 3.56
N TYR A 47 -5.17 -1.38 4.06
CA TYR A 47 -6.61 -1.23 4.35
C TYR A 47 -7.13 0.10 3.80
N SER A 48 -8.44 0.23 3.68
CA SER A 48 -9.09 1.50 3.29
C SER A 48 -8.75 2.66 4.25
N GLY A 49 -8.59 2.38 5.55
CA GLY A 49 -8.16 3.37 6.52
C GLY A 49 -6.76 3.95 6.24
N ASP A 50 -5.89 3.19 5.56
CA ASP A 50 -4.58 3.73 5.16
C ASP A 50 -4.70 4.71 3.99
N VAL A 51 -5.73 4.55 3.13
CA VAL A 51 -6.07 5.55 2.09
C VAL A 51 -6.49 6.86 2.77
N VAL A 52 -7.35 6.79 3.80
CA VAL A 52 -7.75 7.95 4.59
C VAL A 52 -6.54 8.67 5.16
N LYS A 53 -5.63 7.94 5.80
CA LYS A 53 -4.41 8.49 6.39
C LYS A 53 -3.47 9.10 5.34
N ALA A 54 -3.32 8.45 4.18
CA ALA A 54 -2.48 8.97 3.11
C ALA A 54 -3.01 10.31 2.55
N ILE A 55 -4.33 10.43 2.39
CA ILE A 55 -4.97 11.69 1.97
C ILE A 55 -4.85 12.75 3.07
N ALA A 56 -5.17 12.40 4.32
CA ALA A 56 -5.05 13.30 5.47
C ALA A 56 -3.61 13.82 5.67
N ALA A 57 -2.60 13.01 5.36
CA ALA A 57 -1.20 13.44 5.39
C ALA A 57 -0.78 14.37 4.23
N GLY A 58 -1.71 14.70 3.31
CA GLY A 58 -1.47 15.64 2.21
C GLY A 58 -1.42 15.00 0.82
N GLY A 59 -1.54 13.68 0.70
CA GLY A 59 -1.62 13.00 -0.59
C GLY A 59 -2.84 13.47 -1.40
N SER A 60 -2.66 13.66 -2.70
CA SER A 60 -3.78 13.99 -3.61
C SER A 60 -4.34 12.75 -4.31
N ALA A 61 -3.54 11.72 -4.38
CA ALA A 61 -3.89 10.40 -4.88
C ALA A 61 -3.06 9.33 -4.16
N VAL A 62 -3.46 8.07 -4.29
CA VAL A 62 -2.72 6.93 -3.76
C VAL A 62 -2.34 5.97 -4.90
N MET A 63 -1.17 5.35 -4.81
CA MET A 63 -0.79 4.25 -5.67
C MET A 63 -0.87 2.94 -4.90
N LEU A 64 -1.57 1.97 -5.49
CA LEU A 64 -1.87 0.68 -4.88
C LEU A 64 -1.20 -0.43 -5.68
N GLY A 65 -0.39 -1.24 -5.01
CA GLY A 65 0.24 -2.43 -5.59
C GLY A 65 -0.47 -3.72 -5.14
N SER A 66 -0.08 -4.24 -3.99
CA SER A 66 -0.54 -5.55 -3.48
C SER A 66 -2.05 -5.66 -3.29
N LEU A 67 -2.73 -4.56 -2.95
CA LEU A 67 -4.19 -4.56 -2.81
C LEU A 67 -4.90 -4.92 -4.12
N LEU A 68 -4.33 -4.52 -5.25
CA LEU A 68 -4.91 -4.77 -6.58
C LEU A 68 -4.27 -5.96 -7.30
N ALA A 69 -3.12 -6.44 -6.83
CA ALA A 69 -2.39 -7.53 -7.49
C ALA A 69 -3.16 -8.86 -7.54
N GLY A 70 -4.09 -9.08 -6.63
CA GLY A 70 -4.96 -10.28 -6.57
C GLY A 70 -6.25 -10.17 -7.38
N THR A 71 -6.53 -9.03 -8.02
CA THR A 71 -7.76 -8.86 -8.81
C THR A 71 -7.71 -9.61 -10.14
N GLU A 72 -8.86 -9.87 -10.72
CA GLU A 72 -8.98 -10.56 -12.01
C GLU A 72 -8.22 -9.83 -13.11
N GLU A 73 -8.30 -8.51 -13.14
CA GLU A 73 -7.68 -7.65 -14.15
C GLU A 73 -6.17 -7.49 -13.99
N ALA A 74 -5.60 -7.87 -12.84
CA ALA A 74 -4.16 -7.80 -12.64
C ALA A 74 -3.41 -8.79 -13.57
N PRO A 75 -2.22 -8.42 -14.10
CA PRO A 75 -1.54 -9.19 -15.14
C PRO A 75 -0.86 -10.47 -14.62
N GLY A 76 -0.76 -10.68 -13.31
CA GLY A 76 -0.14 -11.87 -12.72
C GLY A 76 -0.86 -13.17 -13.12
N ALA A 77 -0.11 -14.23 -13.38
CA ALA A 77 -0.71 -15.54 -13.67
C ALA A 77 -1.54 -16.07 -12.49
N LEU A 78 -2.65 -16.72 -12.80
CA LEU A 78 -3.47 -17.39 -11.81
C LEU A 78 -2.82 -18.73 -11.44
N GLU A 79 -2.70 -19.01 -10.16
CA GLU A 79 -2.17 -20.25 -9.61
C GLU A 79 -3.16 -20.87 -8.62
N ILE A 80 -3.19 -22.21 -8.58
CA ILE A 80 -3.91 -22.95 -7.54
C ILE A 80 -2.88 -23.51 -6.56
N TYR A 81 -3.02 -23.16 -5.31
CA TYR A 81 -2.16 -23.65 -4.24
C TYR A 81 -3.00 -24.04 -3.01
N GLN A 82 -2.84 -25.26 -2.53
CA GLN A 82 -3.62 -25.80 -1.41
C GLN A 82 -5.15 -25.61 -1.57
N GLY A 83 -5.65 -25.83 -2.79
CA GLY A 83 -7.09 -25.69 -3.11
C GLY A 83 -7.62 -24.26 -3.19
N ARG A 84 -6.74 -23.25 -3.12
CA ARG A 84 -7.12 -21.82 -3.22
C ARG A 84 -6.47 -21.18 -4.45
N GLN A 85 -7.14 -20.16 -4.97
CA GLN A 85 -6.65 -19.36 -6.10
C GLN A 85 -5.76 -18.21 -5.62
N PHE A 86 -4.66 -18.00 -6.34
CA PHE A 86 -3.70 -16.93 -6.10
C PHE A 86 -3.30 -16.30 -7.43
N LYS A 87 -2.81 -15.07 -7.38
CA LYS A 87 -2.14 -14.39 -8.50
C LYS A 87 -0.67 -14.22 -8.17
N VAL A 88 0.19 -14.50 -9.15
CA VAL A 88 1.62 -14.20 -9.04
C VAL A 88 1.83 -12.70 -8.95
N TYR A 89 2.63 -12.27 -7.99
CA TYR A 89 2.96 -10.87 -7.77
C TYR A 89 4.46 -10.72 -7.48
N ARG A 90 5.10 -9.77 -8.15
CA ARG A 90 6.53 -9.52 -7.97
C ARG A 90 6.85 -8.04 -7.88
N GLY A 91 7.90 -7.72 -7.12
CA GLY A 91 8.45 -6.36 -7.06
C GLY A 91 9.21 -5.99 -8.32
N MET A 92 9.25 -4.72 -8.64
CA MET A 92 10.07 -4.20 -9.73
C MET A 92 11.57 -4.44 -9.50
N GLY A 93 12.01 -4.49 -8.23
CA GLY A 93 13.38 -4.83 -7.84
C GLY A 93 13.63 -6.33 -7.64
N SER A 94 12.69 -7.22 -7.97
CA SER A 94 12.92 -8.66 -7.97
C SER A 94 13.84 -9.08 -9.12
N LEU A 95 14.55 -10.20 -8.96
CA LEU A 95 15.46 -10.69 -10.01
C LEU A 95 14.74 -10.86 -11.35
N ALA A 96 13.59 -11.52 -11.38
CA ALA A 96 12.85 -11.72 -12.63
C ALA A 96 12.30 -10.45 -13.26
N ALA A 97 12.01 -9.40 -12.48
CA ALA A 97 11.63 -8.11 -13.03
C ALA A 97 12.85 -7.37 -13.61
N MET A 98 13.99 -7.40 -12.91
CA MET A 98 15.23 -6.78 -13.35
C MET A 98 15.76 -7.42 -14.63
N GLU A 99 15.69 -8.75 -14.76
CA GLU A 99 16.04 -9.47 -15.98
C GLU A 99 15.16 -9.12 -17.18
N LYS A 100 13.92 -8.67 -16.94
CA LYS A 100 12.96 -8.27 -17.97
C LYS A 100 12.93 -6.77 -18.28
N GLY A 101 13.85 -5.97 -17.70
CA GLY A 101 14.02 -4.58 -18.09
C GLY A 101 13.99 -3.53 -16.98
N SER A 102 13.67 -3.85 -15.72
CA SER A 102 13.60 -2.85 -14.64
C SER A 102 14.95 -2.52 -13.97
N LYS A 103 16.07 -2.91 -14.57
CA LYS A 103 17.42 -2.67 -14.05
C LYS A 103 17.77 -1.17 -13.94
N ASP A 104 17.29 -0.38 -14.88
CA ASP A 104 17.47 1.07 -14.96
C ASP A 104 17.00 1.78 -13.69
N ARG A 105 15.85 1.36 -13.16
CA ARG A 105 15.28 1.89 -11.93
C ARG A 105 16.22 1.74 -10.72
N TYR A 106 17.13 0.76 -10.77
CA TYR A 106 18.04 0.41 -9.67
C TYR A 106 19.51 0.70 -10.00
N PHE A 107 19.77 1.47 -11.06
CA PHE A 107 21.12 1.83 -11.51
C PHE A 107 22.03 0.63 -11.78
N GLN A 108 21.46 -0.47 -12.30
CA GLN A 108 22.15 -1.75 -12.50
C GLN A 108 22.13 -2.22 -13.96
N GLU A 109 21.99 -1.30 -14.93
CA GLU A 109 21.90 -1.63 -16.36
C GLU A 109 23.13 -2.41 -16.84
N ASP A 110 24.33 -1.97 -16.42
CA ASP A 110 25.62 -2.56 -16.82
C ASP A 110 26.16 -3.59 -15.80
N ALA A 111 25.39 -3.93 -14.77
CA ALA A 111 25.83 -4.82 -13.71
C ALA A 111 25.98 -6.28 -14.22
N LYS A 112 27.15 -6.87 -14.01
CA LYS A 112 27.39 -8.29 -14.29
C LYS A 112 26.61 -9.24 -13.38
N LYS A 113 26.28 -8.78 -12.19
CA LYS A 113 25.48 -9.50 -11.19
C LYS A 113 24.52 -8.53 -10.53
N LEU A 114 23.25 -8.89 -10.49
CA LEU A 114 22.18 -8.05 -9.92
C LEU A 114 22.13 -8.16 -8.40
N VAL A 115 21.83 -7.03 -7.74
CA VAL A 115 21.49 -6.97 -6.32
C VAL A 115 19.98 -6.64 -6.23
N PRO A 116 19.12 -7.61 -5.92
CA PRO A 116 17.68 -7.38 -5.90
C PRO A 116 17.27 -6.55 -4.67
N GLU A 117 16.28 -5.68 -4.88
CA GLU A 117 15.60 -4.91 -3.85
C GLU A 117 14.10 -5.22 -3.78
N GLY A 118 13.71 -6.40 -4.17
CA GLY A 118 12.35 -6.89 -4.15
C GLY A 118 12.26 -8.39 -4.22
N VAL A 119 11.10 -8.89 -3.84
CA VAL A 119 10.78 -10.31 -3.84
C VAL A 119 9.66 -10.66 -4.81
N GLU A 120 9.52 -11.94 -5.08
CA GLU A 120 8.40 -12.53 -5.82
C GLU A 120 7.58 -13.41 -4.88
N GLY A 121 6.30 -13.46 -5.12
CA GLY A 121 5.38 -14.29 -4.35
C GLY A 121 4.02 -14.36 -5.01
N ARG A 122 3.04 -14.73 -4.23
CA ARG A 122 1.64 -14.81 -4.65
C ARG A 122 0.74 -14.09 -3.64
N VAL A 123 -0.33 -13.53 -4.14
CA VAL A 123 -1.38 -12.91 -3.35
C VAL A 123 -2.69 -13.65 -3.59
N ALA A 124 -3.56 -13.72 -2.59
CA ALA A 124 -4.85 -14.35 -2.74
C ALA A 124 -5.65 -13.69 -3.87
N TYR A 125 -6.31 -14.51 -4.69
CA TYR A 125 -7.25 -14.02 -5.70
C TYR A 125 -8.45 -13.37 -5.02
N LYS A 126 -8.87 -12.21 -5.52
CA LYS A 126 -9.89 -11.36 -4.89
C LYS A 126 -11.13 -11.13 -5.77
N GLY A 127 -11.17 -11.69 -6.98
CA GLY A 127 -12.26 -11.40 -7.93
C GLY A 127 -12.08 -10.06 -8.65
N ALA A 128 -13.17 -9.45 -9.04
CA ALA A 128 -13.18 -8.23 -9.84
C ALA A 128 -12.56 -7.02 -9.11
N LEU A 129 -11.85 -6.19 -9.85
CA LEU A 129 -11.28 -4.92 -9.36
C LEU A 129 -12.35 -4.00 -8.77
N SER A 130 -13.52 -3.95 -9.40
CA SER A 130 -14.65 -3.11 -8.98
C SER A 130 -15.04 -3.33 -7.51
N ASP A 131 -15.04 -4.59 -7.06
CA ASP A 131 -15.43 -4.94 -5.70
C ASP A 131 -14.39 -4.43 -4.69
N THR A 132 -13.11 -4.57 -5.03
CA THR A 132 -12.02 -4.04 -4.21
C THR A 132 -12.10 -2.50 -4.11
N ILE A 133 -12.29 -1.81 -5.23
CA ILE A 133 -12.42 -0.35 -5.26
C ILE A 133 -13.67 0.11 -4.48
N PHE A 134 -14.79 -0.60 -4.60
CA PHE A 134 -16.00 -0.28 -3.83
C PHE A 134 -15.74 -0.29 -2.31
N GLN A 135 -15.04 -1.32 -1.80
CA GLN A 135 -14.69 -1.40 -0.38
C GLN A 135 -13.72 -0.28 0.05
N LEU A 136 -12.72 0.04 -0.77
CA LEU A 136 -11.78 1.12 -0.47
C LEU A 136 -12.47 2.48 -0.42
N LEU A 137 -13.34 2.78 -1.37
CA LEU A 137 -14.12 4.03 -1.40
C LEU A 137 -15.12 4.10 -0.23
N GLY A 138 -15.74 2.98 0.13
CA GLY A 138 -16.61 2.89 1.30
C GLY A 138 -15.86 3.25 2.58
N GLY A 139 -14.67 2.69 2.77
CA GLY A 139 -13.82 3.02 3.93
C GLY A 139 -13.33 4.47 3.94
N LEU A 140 -12.99 5.04 2.76
CA LEU A 140 -12.63 6.45 2.65
C LEU A 140 -13.80 7.35 3.07
N ARG A 141 -15.01 7.09 2.57
CA ARG A 141 -16.22 7.85 2.94
C ARG A 141 -16.50 7.74 4.44
N ALA A 142 -16.36 6.55 5.03
CA ALA A 142 -16.53 6.37 6.47
C ALA A 142 -15.51 7.20 7.26
N GLY A 143 -14.22 7.17 6.87
CA GLY A 143 -13.18 7.99 7.48
C GLY A 143 -13.46 9.48 7.41
N MET A 144 -13.89 9.98 6.25
CA MET A 144 -14.32 11.37 6.07
C MET A 144 -15.50 11.72 7.00
N GLY A 145 -16.47 10.82 7.12
CA GLY A 145 -17.60 11.01 8.03
C GLY A 145 -17.18 11.12 9.49
N TYR A 146 -16.30 10.24 9.96
CA TYR A 146 -15.78 10.31 11.33
C TYR A 146 -14.92 11.56 11.60
N CYS A 147 -14.19 12.05 10.61
CA CYS A 147 -13.41 13.28 10.73
C CYS A 147 -14.26 14.56 10.56
N GLY A 148 -15.54 14.44 10.19
CA GLY A 148 -16.38 15.62 9.90
C GLY A 148 -15.95 16.39 8.64
N THR A 149 -15.27 15.74 7.70
CA THR A 149 -14.69 16.38 6.52
C THR A 149 -15.53 16.07 5.27
N PRO A 150 -16.34 17.02 4.77
CA PRO A 150 -17.27 16.77 3.67
C PRO A 150 -16.59 16.64 2.30
N THR A 151 -15.33 17.06 2.17
CA THR A 151 -14.55 17.01 0.93
C THR A 151 -13.19 16.38 1.14
N ILE A 152 -12.56 15.92 0.06
CA ILE A 152 -11.17 15.45 0.09
C ILE A 152 -10.23 16.57 0.52
N ASP A 153 -10.49 17.78 0.11
CA ASP A 153 -9.67 18.94 0.46
C ASP A 153 -9.76 19.22 1.96
N SER A 154 -10.95 19.21 2.56
CA SER A 154 -11.09 19.32 4.01
C SER A 154 -10.42 18.17 4.77
N LEU A 155 -10.48 16.93 4.26
CA LEU A 155 -9.76 15.83 4.87
C LEU A 155 -8.23 16.06 4.89
N ARG A 156 -7.69 16.68 3.85
CA ARG A 156 -6.25 17.01 3.77
C ARG A 156 -5.80 18.08 4.74
N HIS A 157 -6.67 19.02 5.08
CA HIS A 157 -6.31 20.21 5.86
C HIS A 157 -6.80 20.19 7.31
N ASP A 158 -7.92 19.51 7.57
CA ASP A 158 -8.62 19.59 8.86
C ASP A 158 -8.43 18.32 9.71
N ALA A 159 -7.95 17.19 9.11
CA ALA A 159 -7.76 15.97 9.85
C ALA A 159 -6.51 16.04 10.75
N GLU A 160 -6.64 15.50 11.96
CA GLU A 160 -5.55 15.46 12.93
C GLU A 160 -5.04 14.04 13.15
N PHE A 161 -3.72 13.94 13.35
CA PHE A 161 -3.06 12.66 13.68
C PHE A 161 -2.68 12.61 15.15
N ILE A 162 -2.87 11.44 15.74
CA ILE A 162 -2.31 11.09 17.04
C ILE A 162 -1.32 9.95 16.91
N ARG A 163 -0.27 9.97 17.73
CA ARG A 163 0.67 8.84 17.82
C ARG A 163 0.08 7.77 18.73
N ILE A 164 0.20 6.53 18.30
CA ILE A 164 -0.20 5.37 19.10
C ILE A 164 1.00 4.47 19.38
N THR A 165 0.91 3.68 20.45
CA THR A 165 1.86 2.63 20.78
C THR A 165 1.46 1.30 20.09
N ASN A 166 2.30 0.27 20.24
CA ASN A 166 1.94 -1.07 19.80
C ASN A 166 0.69 -1.60 20.52
N ALA A 167 0.45 -1.22 21.77
CA ALA A 167 -0.78 -1.56 22.47
C ALA A 167 -2.01 -0.94 21.79
N GLY A 168 -1.93 0.35 21.43
CA GLY A 168 -2.99 1.01 20.66
C GLY A 168 -3.18 0.42 19.25
N LEU A 169 -2.12 -0.11 18.63
CA LEU A 169 -2.25 -0.82 17.37
C LEU A 169 -3.02 -2.14 17.54
N VAL A 170 -2.76 -2.91 18.59
CA VAL A 170 -3.49 -4.14 18.90
C VAL A 170 -4.96 -3.82 19.19
N GLU A 171 -5.24 -2.79 19.99
CA GLU A 171 -6.59 -2.30 20.29
C GLU A 171 -7.36 -1.87 19.01
N SER A 172 -6.67 -1.36 18.01
CA SER A 172 -7.26 -0.91 16.73
C SER A 172 -7.69 -2.06 15.81
N HIS A 173 -7.29 -3.29 16.12
CA HIS A 173 -7.71 -4.49 15.38
C HIS A 173 -8.68 -5.33 16.22
N PRO A 174 -9.53 -6.18 15.61
CA PRO A 174 -10.30 -7.15 16.36
C PRO A 174 -9.39 -7.99 17.26
N HIS A 175 -9.64 -7.98 18.56
CA HIS A 175 -8.87 -8.70 19.57
C HIS A 175 -9.81 -9.48 20.51
N ASP A 176 -9.28 -10.45 21.22
CA ASP A 176 -10.02 -11.31 22.16
C ASP A 176 -11.22 -12.04 21.52
N ILE A 177 -11.17 -12.30 20.21
CA ILE A 177 -12.20 -13.01 19.46
C ILE A 177 -11.58 -13.90 18.38
N ASN A 178 -12.16 -15.07 18.18
CA ASN A 178 -11.88 -15.91 17.03
C ASN A 178 -12.81 -15.53 15.88
N ILE A 179 -12.23 -14.99 14.78
CA ILE A 179 -13.01 -14.63 13.59
C ILE A 179 -13.48 -15.90 12.90
N THR A 180 -14.79 -16.14 12.86
CA THR A 180 -15.41 -17.29 12.19
C THR A 180 -15.90 -16.95 10.79
N LYS A 181 -16.08 -15.66 10.47
CA LYS A 181 -16.46 -15.15 9.16
C LYS A 181 -15.71 -13.84 8.90
N GLU A 182 -14.89 -13.85 7.86
CA GLU A 182 -14.14 -12.66 7.45
C GLU A 182 -15.07 -11.60 6.84
N ALA A 183 -14.73 -10.32 7.07
CA ALA A 183 -15.37 -9.20 6.36
C ALA A 183 -14.67 -9.00 5.00
N PRO A 184 -15.39 -8.55 3.97
CA PRO A 184 -14.82 -8.38 2.63
C PRO A 184 -13.70 -7.33 2.56
N ASN A 185 -13.63 -6.44 3.55
CA ASN A 185 -12.68 -5.34 3.65
C ASN A 185 -11.65 -5.51 4.79
N TYR A 186 -11.67 -6.63 5.49
CA TYR A 186 -10.74 -6.93 6.56
C TYR A 186 -10.29 -8.39 6.51
N THR A 187 -9.01 -8.58 6.30
CA THR A 187 -8.33 -9.87 6.46
C THR A 187 -7.19 -9.66 7.43
N ARG A 188 -7.12 -10.44 8.49
CA ARG A 188 -5.95 -10.43 9.37
C ARG A 188 -4.78 -10.89 8.52
N GLY A 189 -3.80 -10.03 8.28
CA GLY A 189 -2.62 -10.35 7.47
C GLY A 189 -2.04 -11.67 7.97
N GLY A 190 -2.04 -12.68 7.10
CA GLY A 190 -1.47 -13.98 7.43
C GLY A 190 0.03 -13.81 7.68
N MET A 191 0.48 -14.31 8.80
CA MET A 191 1.86 -14.73 8.97
C MET A 191 2.09 -15.98 8.14
#